data_1af64f70653a7fab4f14e79cf665b7bf
#
_entry.id   1af64f70653a7fab4f14e79cf665b7bf
#
_cell.length_a   1.000
_cell.length_b   1.000
_cell.length_c   1.000
_cell.angle_alpha   90.00
_cell.angle_beta   90.00
_cell.angle_gamma   90.00
#
_symmetry.space_group_name_H-M   'P 1'
#
loop_
_entity.id
_entity.type
_entity.pdbx_description
1 polymer ?
#
loop_
_entity_poly.entity_id
_entity_poly.type
_entity_poly.pdbx_seq_one_letter_code
_entity_poly.pdbx_strand_id
1 'polypeptide(L)'
;MNQSVSAVSNYGFIAVLFAAFLWGTTGTVASFAPNLSPLAVGAAAMGGGGLLQALLARKSIIYHLVHIKANVVMLGVGVIAVFIYPLAFYSSMHYAGITIGTVVSIGTAPLFTALLQRVFDRKALSMTWLMSFVLGVTGVALLSLGESHAVATTEHLSQNRPMLGIALGAVAGLTYAL
;
A
#
# COMPACT_ATOMS: atom_id res chain seq x y z
N MET A 1 -22.71 -30.08 -4.47
CA MET A 1 -21.55 -29.48 -3.78
C MET A 1 -20.87 -28.34 -4.55
N ASN A 2 -21.16 -28.12 -5.84
CA ASN A 2 -20.47 -27.08 -6.66
C ASN A 2 -21.10 -25.66 -6.62
N GLN A 3 -22.33 -25.48 -6.15
CA GLN A 3 -22.96 -24.15 -6.16
C GLN A 3 -22.52 -23.25 -4.99
N SER A 4 -22.17 -23.83 -3.84
CA SER A 4 -21.70 -23.05 -2.68
C SER A 4 -20.30 -22.45 -2.89
N VAL A 5 -19.44 -23.16 -3.61
CA VAL A 5 -18.07 -22.69 -3.89
C VAL A 5 -18.06 -21.53 -4.90
N SER A 6 -18.94 -21.54 -5.89
CA SER A 6 -19.07 -20.45 -6.87
C SER A 6 -19.65 -19.17 -6.26
N ALA A 7 -20.62 -19.29 -5.35
CA ALA A 7 -21.20 -18.12 -4.67
C ALA A 7 -20.18 -17.44 -3.74
N VAL A 8 -19.43 -18.20 -2.96
CA VAL A 8 -18.34 -17.66 -2.10
C VAL A 8 -17.27 -16.97 -2.93
N SER A 9 -16.92 -17.52 -4.10
CA SER A 9 -15.96 -16.91 -5.04
C SER A 9 -16.45 -15.56 -5.56
N ASN A 10 -17.72 -15.44 -5.91
CA ASN A 10 -18.30 -14.19 -6.43
C ASN A 10 -18.36 -13.09 -5.37
N TYR A 11 -18.72 -13.39 -4.13
CA TYR A 11 -18.68 -12.43 -3.03
C TYR A 11 -17.27 -11.97 -2.72
N GLY A 12 -16.27 -12.86 -2.74
CA GLY A 12 -14.87 -12.53 -2.57
C GLY A 12 -14.36 -11.59 -3.67
N PHE A 13 -14.71 -11.85 -4.92
CA PHE A 13 -14.36 -10.99 -6.04
C PHE A 13 -14.96 -9.58 -5.93
N ILE A 14 -16.24 -9.46 -5.61
CA ILE A 14 -16.92 -8.18 -5.39
C ILE A 14 -16.28 -7.42 -4.21
N ALA A 15 -15.97 -8.11 -3.11
CA ALA A 15 -15.32 -7.50 -1.96
C ALA A 15 -13.93 -6.93 -2.31
N VAL A 16 -13.14 -7.64 -3.12
CA VAL A 16 -11.83 -7.18 -3.59
C VAL A 16 -11.97 -5.95 -4.50
N LEU A 17 -12.92 -5.96 -5.43
CA LEU A 17 -13.18 -4.81 -6.30
C LEU A 17 -13.60 -3.58 -5.50
N PHE A 18 -14.46 -3.76 -4.52
CA PHE A 18 -14.91 -2.68 -3.64
C PHE A 18 -13.76 -2.12 -2.80
N ALA A 19 -12.93 -3.01 -2.22
CA ALA A 19 -11.72 -2.60 -1.49
C ALA A 19 -10.73 -1.84 -2.38
N ALA A 20 -10.51 -2.30 -3.62
CA ALA A 20 -9.65 -1.62 -4.59
C ALA A 20 -10.19 -0.24 -4.97
N PHE A 21 -11.50 -0.11 -5.16
CA PHE A 21 -12.16 1.17 -5.40
C PHE A 21 -11.96 2.14 -4.22
N LEU A 22 -12.23 1.69 -2.99
CA LEU A 22 -12.00 2.50 -1.79
C LEU A 22 -10.52 2.91 -1.65
N TRP A 23 -9.62 1.99 -1.94
CA TRP A 23 -8.19 2.30 -1.90
C TRP A 23 -7.78 3.33 -2.94
N GLY A 24 -8.34 3.26 -4.15
CA GLY A 24 -8.12 4.24 -5.22
C GLY A 24 -8.54 5.66 -4.84
N THR A 25 -9.50 5.84 -3.92
CA THR A 25 -9.94 7.16 -3.44
C THR A 25 -9.04 7.77 -2.36
N THR A 26 -8.07 7.01 -1.83
CA THR A 26 -7.27 7.42 -0.67
C THR A 26 -6.50 8.74 -0.90
N GLY A 27 -5.86 8.88 -2.06
CA GLY A 27 -5.15 10.12 -2.43
C GLY A 27 -6.07 11.32 -2.55
N THR A 28 -7.23 11.14 -3.20
CA THR A 28 -8.25 12.19 -3.33
C THR A 28 -8.79 12.62 -1.97
N VAL A 29 -9.08 11.67 -1.09
CA VAL A 29 -9.55 12.00 0.28
C VAL A 29 -8.48 12.74 1.06
N ALA A 30 -7.21 12.35 0.93
CA ALA A 30 -6.10 13.04 1.58
C ALA A 30 -5.95 14.50 1.10
N SER A 31 -6.25 14.80 -0.17
CA SER A 31 -6.19 16.16 -0.72
C SER A 31 -7.24 17.11 -0.16
N PHE A 32 -8.34 16.61 0.43
CA PHE A 32 -9.33 17.44 1.13
C PHE A 32 -8.89 17.89 2.53
N ALA A 33 -7.74 17.43 3.00
CA ALA A 33 -7.18 17.78 4.31
C ALA A 33 -5.80 18.46 4.19
N PRO A 34 -5.68 19.58 3.44
CA PRO A 34 -4.38 20.20 3.11
C PRO A 34 -3.64 20.74 4.34
N ASN A 35 -4.37 21.03 5.42
CA ASN A 35 -3.81 21.56 6.67
C ASN A 35 -3.33 20.48 7.65
N LEU A 36 -3.56 19.20 7.34
CA LEU A 36 -3.07 18.10 8.17
C LEU A 36 -1.70 17.63 7.69
N SER A 37 -0.82 17.34 8.64
CA SER A 37 0.47 16.76 8.28
C SER A 37 0.27 15.35 7.67
N PRO A 38 1.12 14.92 6.72
CA PRO A 38 1.06 13.57 6.14
C PRO A 38 1.06 12.47 7.20
N LEU A 39 1.81 12.69 8.28
CA LEU A 39 1.87 11.77 9.42
C LEU A 39 0.52 11.66 10.14
N ALA A 40 -0.19 12.78 10.33
CA ALA A 40 -1.52 12.79 10.95
C ALA A 40 -2.54 12.05 10.08
N VAL A 41 -2.52 12.27 8.76
CA VAL A 41 -3.38 11.56 7.81
C VAL A 41 -3.12 10.06 7.84
N GLY A 42 -1.86 9.64 7.77
CA GLY A 42 -1.47 8.23 7.85
C GLY A 42 -1.85 7.57 9.17
N ALA A 43 -1.59 8.25 10.29
CA ALA A 43 -1.94 7.76 11.62
C ALA A 43 -3.46 7.63 11.81
N ALA A 44 -4.24 8.62 11.36
CA ALA A 44 -5.70 8.58 11.45
C ALA A 44 -6.30 7.45 10.58
N ALA A 45 -5.84 7.31 9.33
CA ALA A 45 -6.32 6.29 8.41
C ALA A 45 -6.04 4.87 8.93
N MET A 46 -4.78 4.59 9.30
CA MET A 46 -4.40 3.25 9.76
C MET A 46 -4.80 2.98 11.21
N GLY A 47 -4.70 3.98 12.09
CA GLY A 47 -5.14 3.85 13.48
C GLY A 47 -6.65 3.62 13.58
N GLY A 48 -7.44 4.45 12.90
CA GLY A 48 -8.89 4.29 12.85
C GLY A 48 -9.33 2.98 12.19
N GLY A 49 -8.76 2.66 11.03
CA GLY A 49 -9.02 1.42 10.31
C GLY A 49 -8.61 0.19 11.12
N GLY A 50 -7.44 0.22 11.75
CA GLY A 50 -6.92 -0.85 12.59
C GLY A 50 -7.78 -1.10 13.83
N LEU A 51 -8.23 -0.04 14.52
CA LEU A 51 -9.16 -0.15 15.64
C LEU A 51 -10.48 -0.78 15.22
N LEU A 52 -11.05 -0.34 14.10
CA LEU A 52 -12.28 -0.93 13.56
C LEU A 52 -12.10 -2.41 13.27
N GLN A 53 -11.03 -2.79 12.57
CA GLN A 53 -10.71 -4.19 12.27
C GLN A 53 -10.51 -5.01 13.55
N ALA A 54 -9.79 -4.49 14.54
CA ALA A 54 -9.60 -5.17 15.82
C ALA A 54 -10.91 -5.40 16.57
N LEU A 55 -11.81 -4.42 16.55
CA LEU A 55 -13.15 -4.56 17.14
C LEU A 55 -13.99 -5.63 16.43
N LEU A 56 -13.98 -5.64 15.10
CA LEU A 56 -14.68 -6.64 14.31
C LEU A 56 -14.11 -8.06 14.50
N ALA A 57 -12.78 -8.16 14.55
CA ALA A 57 -12.05 -9.42 14.70
C ALA A 57 -11.87 -9.88 16.16
N ARG A 58 -12.38 -9.15 17.15
CA ARG A 58 -12.11 -9.38 18.57
C ARG A 58 -12.30 -10.83 19.03
N LYS A 59 -13.36 -11.50 18.58
CA LYS A 59 -13.64 -12.90 18.93
C LYS A 59 -12.58 -13.84 18.35
N SER A 60 -12.17 -13.62 17.11
CA SER A 60 -11.13 -14.41 16.44
C SER A 60 -9.76 -14.19 17.10
N ILE A 61 -9.44 -12.95 17.45
CA ILE A 61 -8.19 -12.61 18.15
C ILE A 61 -8.09 -13.35 19.48
N ILE A 62 -9.17 -13.29 20.30
CA ILE A 62 -9.22 -13.96 21.62
C ILE A 62 -9.09 -15.47 21.44
N TYR A 63 -9.75 -16.06 20.47
CA TYR A 63 -9.72 -17.50 20.20
C TYR A 63 -8.32 -17.98 19.79
N HIS A 64 -7.57 -17.17 19.02
CA HIS A 64 -6.24 -17.53 18.51
C HIS A 64 -5.08 -16.94 19.33
N LEU A 65 -5.31 -16.43 20.55
CA LEU A 65 -4.27 -15.80 21.38
C LEU A 65 -3.03 -16.66 21.59
N VAL A 66 -3.19 -17.98 21.72
CA VAL A 66 -2.07 -18.91 21.88
C VAL A 66 -1.17 -18.91 20.64
N HIS A 67 -1.77 -18.94 19.44
CA HIS A 67 -1.03 -18.90 18.17
C HIS A 67 -0.37 -17.53 17.94
N ILE A 68 -1.02 -16.45 18.36
CA ILE A 68 -0.49 -15.08 18.32
C ILE A 68 0.77 -14.99 19.17
N LYS A 69 0.75 -15.50 20.41
CA LYS A 69 1.90 -15.52 21.32
C LYS A 69 3.05 -16.38 20.81
N ALA A 70 2.75 -17.48 20.12
CA ALA A 70 3.76 -18.36 19.53
C ALA A 70 4.52 -17.71 18.36
N ASN A 71 3.91 -16.72 17.69
CA ASN A 71 4.46 -16.06 16.50
C ASN A 71 4.75 -14.56 16.75
N VAL A 72 5.06 -14.17 17.98
CA VAL A 72 5.21 -12.76 18.40
C VAL A 72 6.26 -11.99 17.58
N VAL A 73 7.34 -12.64 17.16
CA VAL A 73 8.40 -11.99 16.38
C VAL A 73 7.88 -11.63 14.98
N MET A 74 7.23 -12.58 14.31
CA MET A 74 6.65 -12.35 12.98
C MET A 74 5.56 -11.28 13.02
N LEU A 75 4.70 -11.33 14.05
CA LEU A 75 3.70 -10.30 14.29
C LEU A 75 4.33 -8.94 14.58
N GLY A 76 5.40 -8.91 15.36
CA GLY A 76 6.14 -7.67 15.66
C GLY A 76 6.69 -7.01 14.40
N VAL A 77 7.29 -7.79 13.50
CA VAL A 77 7.75 -7.30 12.19
C VAL A 77 6.59 -6.74 11.39
N GLY A 78 5.46 -7.47 11.30
CA GLY A 78 4.26 -7.01 10.60
C GLY A 78 3.67 -5.73 11.19
N VAL A 79 3.63 -5.61 12.52
CA VAL A 79 3.16 -4.38 13.21
C VAL A 79 4.05 -3.19 12.88
N ILE A 80 5.38 -3.36 12.92
CA ILE A 80 6.33 -2.30 12.56
C ILE A 80 6.17 -1.91 11.08
N ALA A 81 6.04 -2.89 10.20
CA ALA A 81 5.83 -2.66 8.77
C ALA A 81 4.54 -1.87 8.51
N VAL A 82 3.41 -2.29 9.10
CA VAL A 82 2.11 -1.60 8.98
C VAL A 82 2.14 -0.21 9.61
N PHE A 83 2.94 0.01 10.65
CA PHE A 83 3.12 1.33 11.26
C PHE A 83 3.91 2.28 10.34
N ILE A 84 5.01 1.81 9.76
CA ILE A 84 5.89 2.64 8.91
C ILE A 84 5.23 2.94 7.55
N TYR A 85 4.52 1.94 6.96
CA TYR A 85 3.93 2.04 5.63
C TYR A 85 3.15 3.34 5.37
N PRO A 86 2.10 3.69 6.13
CA PRO A 86 1.30 4.88 5.84
C PRO A 86 2.06 6.17 6.06
N LEU A 87 2.96 6.20 7.04
CA LEU A 87 3.78 7.38 7.32
C LEU A 87 4.72 7.67 6.15
N ALA A 88 5.37 6.63 5.63
CA ALA A 88 6.25 6.73 4.48
C ALA A 88 5.45 7.06 3.19
N PHE A 89 4.28 6.43 3.00
CA PHE A 89 3.42 6.63 1.84
C PHE A 89 2.92 8.07 1.72
N TYR A 90 2.27 8.59 2.76
CA TYR A 90 1.75 9.95 2.73
C TYR A 90 2.87 11.01 2.71
N SER A 91 3.99 10.75 3.37
CA SER A 91 5.17 11.64 3.27
C SER A 91 5.77 11.61 1.87
N SER A 92 5.81 10.46 1.20
CA SER A 92 6.24 10.36 -0.20
C SER A 92 5.39 11.25 -1.10
N MET A 93 4.06 11.17 -0.96
CA MET A 93 3.12 12.01 -1.71
C MET A 93 3.33 13.50 -1.44
N HIS A 94 3.62 13.87 -0.20
CA HIS A 94 3.87 15.26 0.20
C HIS A 94 5.15 15.84 -0.42
N TYR A 95 6.25 15.06 -0.47
CA TYR A 95 7.55 15.54 -0.96
C TYR A 95 7.77 15.36 -2.46
N ALA A 96 7.21 14.32 -3.07
CA ALA A 96 7.37 14.03 -4.50
C ALA A 96 6.13 14.31 -5.35
N GLY A 97 5.03 14.73 -4.71
CA GLY A 97 3.72 14.85 -5.36
C GLY A 97 2.93 13.55 -5.29
N ILE A 98 1.59 13.68 -5.35
CA ILE A 98 0.65 12.55 -5.17
C ILE A 98 0.94 11.44 -6.17
N THR A 99 1.10 11.80 -7.44
CA THR A 99 1.34 10.85 -8.52
C THR A 99 2.64 10.08 -8.35
N ILE A 100 3.78 10.78 -8.24
CA ILE A 100 5.09 10.14 -8.12
C ILE A 100 5.17 9.31 -6.84
N GLY A 101 4.69 9.84 -5.71
CA GLY A 101 4.68 9.14 -4.44
C GLY A 101 3.87 7.85 -4.48
N THR A 102 2.68 7.88 -5.09
CA THR A 102 1.81 6.71 -5.27
C THR A 102 2.43 5.68 -6.20
N VAL A 103 2.94 6.13 -7.36
CA VAL A 103 3.59 5.27 -8.36
C VAL A 103 4.78 4.53 -7.78
N VAL A 104 5.68 5.24 -7.11
CA VAL A 104 6.87 4.62 -6.53
C VAL A 104 6.47 3.64 -5.43
N SER A 105 5.55 4.01 -4.54
CA SER A 105 5.13 3.14 -3.43
C SER A 105 4.45 1.87 -3.92
N ILE A 106 3.47 1.99 -4.81
CA ILE A 106 2.71 0.84 -5.32
C ILE A 106 3.55 0.02 -6.31
N GLY A 107 4.33 0.69 -7.18
CA GLY A 107 5.14 0.03 -8.19
C GLY A 107 6.32 -0.75 -7.60
N THR A 108 6.90 -0.30 -6.48
CA THR A 108 8.03 -1.01 -5.83
C THR A 108 7.58 -2.16 -4.92
N ALA A 109 6.33 -2.18 -4.44
CA ALA A 109 5.84 -3.22 -3.54
C ALA A 109 5.92 -4.63 -4.16
N PRO A 110 5.44 -4.91 -5.40
CA PRO A 110 5.61 -6.23 -6.03
C PRO A 110 7.09 -6.61 -6.24
N LEU A 111 7.95 -5.62 -6.53
CA LEU A 111 9.39 -5.85 -6.68
C LEU A 111 10.01 -6.33 -5.36
N PHE A 112 9.74 -5.63 -4.25
CA PHE A 112 10.23 -6.03 -2.95
C PHE A 112 9.66 -7.36 -2.50
N THR A 113 8.37 -7.63 -2.76
CA THR A 113 7.76 -8.95 -2.49
C THR A 113 8.50 -10.06 -3.21
N ALA A 114 8.81 -9.87 -4.49
CA ALA A 114 9.54 -10.84 -5.28
C ALA A 114 11.00 -11.03 -4.81
N LEU A 115 11.67 -9.95 -4.42
CA LEU A 115 13.01 -10.00 -3.85
C LEU A 115 13.01 -10.76 -2.51
N LEU A 116 12.06 -10.48 -1.63
CA LEU A 116 11.90 -11.18 -0.36
C LEU A 116 11.63 -12.68 -0.58
N GLN A 117 10.72 -13.04 -1.48
CA GLN A 117 10.47 -14.44 -1.85
C GLN A 117 11.73 -15.12 -2.40
N ARG A 118 12.53 -14.43 -3.21
CA ARG A 118 13.77 -14.98 -3.73
C ARG A 118 14.80 -15.22 -2.62
N VAL A 119 14.87 -14.31 -1.64
CA VAL A 119 15.83 -14.41 -0.52
C VAL A 119 15.40 -15.48 0.48
N PHE A 120 14.13 -15.48 0.91
CA PHE A 120 13.63 -16.36 1.97
C PHE A 120 13.21 -17.73 1.42
N ASP A 121 12.45 -17.77 0.34
CA ASP A 121 11.91 -19.00 -0.23
C ASP A 121 12.79 -19.61 -1.32
N ARG A 122 13.84 -18.90 -1.76
CA ARG A 122 14.74 -19.25 -2.88
C ARG A 122 14.00 -19.59 -4.19
N LYS A 123 12.78 -19.06 -4.37
CA LYS A 123 11.99 -19.26 -5.58
C LYS A 123 12.53 -18.39 -6.71
N ALA A 124 12.69 -19.00 -7.90
CA ALA A 124 13.02 -18.25 -9.11
C ALA A 124 11.82 -17.42 -9.58
N LEU A 125 12.10 -16.20 -10.02
CA LEU A 125 11.07 -15.36 -10.64
C LEU A 125 10.70 -15.94 -12.01
N SER A 126 9.41 -16.13 -12.27
CA SER A 126 8.97 -16.62 -13.59
C SER A 126 9.05 -15.48 -14.61
N MET A 127 9.29 -15.85 -15.88
CA MET A 127 9.30 -14.88 -16.98
C MET A 127 7.95 -14.17 -17.12
N THR A 128 6.86 -14.91 -16.91
CA THR A 128 5.50 -14.35 -16.89
C THR A 128 5.35 -13.28 -15.82
N TRP A 129 5.88 -13.52 -14.62
CA TRP A 129 5.86 -12.52 -13.55
C TRP A 129 6.64 -11.26 -13.93
N LEU A 130 7.85 -11.43 -14.51
CA LEU A 130 8.68 -10.31 -14.94
C LEU A 130 7.98 -9.46 -16.02
N MET A 131 7.38 -10.10 -17.00
CA MET A 131 6.61 -9.41 -18.05
C MET A 131 5.43 -8.64 -17.46
N SER A 132 4.66 -9.24 -16.55
CA SER A 132 3.53 -8.58 -15.88
C SER A 132 3.98 -7.39 -15.03
N PHE A 133 5.11 -7.53 -14.33
CA PHE A 133 5.71 -6.44 -13.55
C PHE A 133 6.13 -5.27 -14.44
N VAL A 134 6.87 -5.53 -15.53
CA VAL A 134 7.28 -4.49 -16.48
C VAL A 134 6.07 -3.79 -17.09
N LEU A 135 5.05 -4.54 -17.48
CA LEU A 135 3.82 -3.98 -18.04
C LEU A 135 3.10 -3.07 -17.02
N GLY A 136 2.99 -3.52 -15.78
CA GLY A 136 2.38 -2.76 -14.69
C GLY A 136 3.14 -1.46 -14.40
N VAL A 137 4.45 -1.53 -14.24
CA VAL A 137 5.29 -0.34 -14.00
C VAL A 137 5.23 0.63 -15.17
N THR A 138 5.24 0.12 -16.41
CA THR A 138 5.12 0.96 -17.61
C THR A 138 3.75 1.67 -17.64
N GLY A 139 2.66 0.96 -17.33
CA GLY A 139 1.32 1.56 -17.27
C GLY A 139 1.22 2.67 -16.24
N VAL A 140 1.76 2.44 -15.04
CA VAL A 140 1.79 3.45 -13.97
C VAL A 140 2.67 4.64 -14.35
N ALA A 141 3.83 4.41 -14.97
CA ALA A 141 4.72 5.48 -15.46
C ALA A 141 4.04 6.34 -16.54
N LEU A 142 3.33 5.73 -17.49
CA LEU A 142 2.59 6.45 -18.52
C LEU A 142 1.46 7.30 -17.94
N LEU A 143 0.72 6.81 -16.94
CA LEU A 143 -0.28 7.60 -16.22
C LEU A 143 0.34 8.81 -15.55
N SER A 144 1.50 8.64 -14.89
CA SER A 144 2.23 9.73 -14.24
C SER A 144 2.68 10.81 -15.19
N LEU A 145 3.17 10.42 -16.37
CA LEU A 145 3.56 11.37 -17.42
C LEU A 145 2.36 12.13 -17.96
N GLY A 146 1.21 11.46 -18.11
CA GLY A 146 -0.05 12.09 -18.53
C GLY A 146 -0.55 13.16 -17.55
N GLU A 147 -0.48 12.91 -16.25
CA GLU A 147 -0.87 13.88 -15.22
C GLU A 147 0.10 15.07 -15.13
N SER A 148 1.40 14.86 -15.31
CA SER A 148 2.40 15.93 -15.25
C SER A 148 2.14 17.04 -16.26
N HIS A 149 1.51 16.73 -17.40
CA HIS A 149 1.09 17.73 -18.38
C HIS A 149 -0.20 18.47 -17.98
N ALA A 150 -1.04 17.89 -17.12
CA ALA A 150 -2.31 18.48 -16.72
C ALA A 150 -2.19 19.39 -15.47
N VAL A 151 -1.19 19.12 -14.60
CA VAL A 151 -1.04 19.76 -13.28
C VAL A 151 0.01 20.87 -13.28
N ALA A 152 0.69 21.15 -14.38
CA ALA A 152 1.76 22.15 -14.47
C ALA A 152 1.32 23.61 -14.14
N THR A 153 0.05 23.85 -13.76
CA THR A 153 -0.49 25.19 -13.56
C THR A 153 -0.85 25.60 -12.13
N THR A 154 -0.80 24.73 -11.11
CA THR A 154 -1.37 25.14 -9.79
C THR A 154 -0.71 24.60 -8.53
N GLU A 155 0.46 23.99 -8.53
CA GLU A 155 1.05 23.58 -7.25
C GLU A 155 2.20 24.52 -6.81
N HIS A 156 1.90 25.37 -5.83
CA HIS A 156 2.90 25.93 -4.92
C HIS A 156 3.55 24.79 -4.12
N LEU A 157 4.58 24.18 -4.70
CA LEU A 157 5.42 23.17 -4.04
C LEU A 157 6.32 23.87 -3.03
N SER A 158 5.85 24.03 -1.81
CA SER A 158 6.58 24.75 -0.75
C SER A 158 7.79 24.00 -0.19
N GLN A 159 8.02 22.73 -0.53
CA GLN A 159 9.26 21.99 -0.21
C GLN A 159 9.51 20.88 -1.22
N ASN A 160 10.02 21.26 -2.40
CA ASN A 160 10.42 20.29 -3.42
C ASN A 160 11.68 19.52 -2.96
N ARG A 161 11.46 18.34 -2.38
CA ARG A 161 12.52 17.33 -2.14
C ARG A 161 12.13 16.01 -2.82
N PRO A 162 12.06 15.97 -4.16
CA PRO A 162 11.52 14.82 -4.88
C PRO A 162 12.31 13.54 -4.59
N MET A 163 13.62 13.63 -4.43
CA MET A 163 14.46 12.48 -4.07
C MET A 163 14.11 11.89 -2.71
N LEU A 164 13.81 12.74 -1.71
CA LEU A 164 13.33 12.28 -0.40
C LEU A 164 11.98 11.60 -0.53
N GLY A 165 11.05 12.17 -1.32
CA GLY A 165 9.75 11.58 -1.59
C GLY A 165 9.85 10.23 -2.27
N ILE A 166 10.71 10.08 -3.28
CA ILE A 166 10.98 8.80 -3.96
C ILE A 166 11.56 7.77 -2.98
N ALA A 167 12.53 8.16 -2.15
CA ALA A 167 13.10 7.27 -1.14
C ALA A 167 12.04 6.80 -0.14
N LEU A 168 11.18 7.69 0.34
CA LEU A 168 10.06 7.35 1.23
C LEU A 168 9.03 6.45 0.54
N GLY A 169 8.75 6.65 -0.75
CA GLY A 169 7.92 5.78 -1.54
C GLY A 169 8.49 4.36 -1.64
N ALA A 170 9.78 4.23 -1.85
CA ALA A 170 10.46 2.93 -1.84
C ALA A 170 10.39 2.26 -0.45
N VAL A 171 10.57 3.02 0.64
CA VAL A 171 10.37 2.52 2.01
C VAL A 171 8.92 2.05 2.21
N ALA A 172 7.94 2.80 1.73
CA ALA A 172 6.54 2.39 1.78
C ALA A 172 6.31 1.07 1.02
N GLY A 173 6.85 0.94 -0.20
CA GLY A 173 6.77 -0.30 -0.97
C GLY A 173 7.44 -1.49 -0.29
N LEU A 174 8.59 -1.31 0.36
CA LEU A 174 9.28 -2.35 1.12
C LEU A 174 8.48 -2.78 2.34
N THR A 175 7.98 -1.83 3.13
CA THR A 175 7.19 -2.12 4.34
C THR A 175 5.82 -2.73 4.01
N TYR A 176 5.26 -2.42 2.85
CA TYR A 176 4.07 -3.09 2.34
C TYR A 176 4.33 -4.55 1.94
N ALA A 177 5.54 -4.85 1.48
CA ALA A 177 5.94 -6.19 1.04
C ALA A 177 6.29 -7.15 2.20
N LEU A 178 6.57 -6.61 3.39
CA LEU A 178 6.90 -7.38 4.62
C LEU A 178 5.65 -7.90 5.31
#